data_d5c42a74474d8c55820dd174d590d21a
#
_entry.id   d5c42a74474d8c55820dd174d590d21a
#
_cell.length_a   1.000
_cell.length_b   1.000
_cell.length_c   1.000
_cell.angle_alpha   90.00
_cell.angle_beta   90.00
_cell.angle_gamma   90.00
#
_symmetry.space_group_name_H-M   'P 1'
#
loop_
_entity.id
_entity.type
_entity.pdbx_description
1 polymer ?
#
loop_
_entity_poly.entity_id
_entity_poly.type
_entity_poly.pdbx_seq_one_letter_code
_entity_poly.pdbx_strand_id
1 'polypeptide(L)'
;MNSYIILDTETTGLNGSVCEIAWVTMDEDLNILDQHETLVDPERQIEPGAFAIHGISNEMCVGKPKLADVAKLLPESGWMICHNAPFDTRMIASVYTPAATLCTLALSRKYITGTTNHKLATLQSELGLPDRKSHSALGDILTVHDLLQVILPKTGTTLEALFKRASTPKMLHVMPFGMHKGVPILNVPADYRAWLLSKDGLDQDLKYTLEKMKNV
;
A
#
# COMPACT_ATOMS: atom_id res chain seq x y z
N MET A 1 -10.27 -8.86 -18.13
CA MET A 1 -8.83 -8.64 -17.86
C MET A 1 -8.73 -7.95 -16.52
N ASN A 2 -7.77 -8.35 -15.68
CA ASN A 2 -7.54 -7.66 -14.42
C ASN A 2 -7.00 -6.25 -14.71
N SER A 3 -7.56 -5.24 -14.06
CA SER A 3 -7.02 -3.88 -14.13
C SER A 3 -5.98 -3.73 -13.02
N TYR A 4 -4.75 -3.38 -13.37
CA TYR A 4 -3.68 -3.07 -12.41
C TYR A 4 -3.66 -1.57 -12.16
N ILE A 5 -3.58 -1.20 -10.89
CA ILE A 5 -3.58 0.21 -10.46
C ILE A 5 -2.35 0.43 -9.61
N ILE A 6 -1.52 1.41 -9.93
CA ILE A 6 -0.56 1.96 -8.98
C ILE A 6 -1.22 3.17 -8.34
N LEU A 7 -1.27 3.22 -7.01
CA LEU A 7 -1.93 4.28 -6.27
C LEU A 7 -1.03 4.78 -5.14
N ASP A 8 -1.09 6.09 -4.89
CA ASP A 8 -0.43 6.75 -3.78
C ASP A 8 -1.30 7.87 -3.24
N THR A 9 -1.14 8.18 -1.95
CA THR A 9 -1.91 9.21 -1.24
C THR A 9 -1.02 10.09 -0.39
N GLU A 10 -1.21 11.43 -0.52
CA GLU A 10 -0.74 12.38 0.48
C GLU A 10 -1.85 12.64 1.50
N THR A 11 -1.47 12.82 2.76
CA THR A 11 -2.43 12.88 3.87
C THR A 11 -2.17 14.05 4.79
N THR A 12 -3.18 14.44 5.55
CA THR A 12 -3.08 15.51 6.56
C THR A 12 -2.18 15.15 7.75
N GLY A 13 -1.69 13.90 7.81
CA GLY A 13 -0.83 13.35 8.86
C GLY A 13 -0.94 11.82 8.90
N LEU A 14 -0.12 11.15 9.72
CA LEU A 14 -0.03 9.68 9.75
C LEU A 14 -1.37 8.97 10.04
N ASN A 15 -2.24 9.59 10.81
CA ASN A 15 -3.60 9.11 11.10
C ASN A 15 -4.66 10.10 10.60
N GLY A 16 -4.32 10.79 9.52
CA GLY A 16 -5.11 11.86 8.94
C GLY A 16 -6.12 11.39 7.90
N SER A 17 -6.53 12.34 7.06
CA SER A 17 -7.37 12.11 5.88
C SER A 17 -6.54 12.37 4.62
N VAL A 18 -6.96 11.81 3.50
CA VAL A 18 -6.32 12.05 2.20
C VAL A 18 -6.53 13.50 1.77
N CYS A 19 -5.45 14.18 1.34
CA CYS A 19 -5.49 15.54 0.76
C CYS A 19 -5.01 15.57 -0.71
N GLU A 20 -4.32 14.53 -1.18
CA GLU A 20 -4.06 14.28 -2.59
C GLU A 20 -4.12 12.78 -2.86
N ILE A 21 -4.59 12.40 -4.03
CA ILE A 21 -4.58 11.03 -4.49
C ILE A 21 -4.19 11.01 -5.97
N ALA A 22 -3.30 10.08 -6.32
CA ALA A 22 -2.99 9.80 -7.72
C ALA A 22 -3.04 8.29 -7.98
N TRP A 23 -3.40 7.94 -9.22
CA TRP A 23 -3.28 6.56 -9.69
C TRP A 23 -3.03 6.50 -11.19
N VAL A 24 -2.36 5.44 -11.60
CA VAL A 24 -2.33 5.01 -12.99
C VAL A 24 -3.00 3.66 -13.11
N THR A 25 -3.69 3.44 -14.23
CA THR A 25 -4.10 2.10 -14.64
C THR A 25 -3.10 1.58 -15.66
N MET A 26 -2.79 0.29 -15.60
CA MET A 26 -1.85 -0.34 -16.52
C MET A 26 -2.29 -1.75 -16.89
N ASP A 27 -1.74 -2.26 -17.99
CA ASP A 27 -1.86 -3.65 -18.42
C ASP A 27 -0.82 -4.56 -17.72
N GLU A 28 -0.82 -5.83 -18.07
CA GLU A 28 0.10 -6.84 -17.51
C GLU A 28 1.56 -6.66 -17.96
N ASP A 29 1.78 -5.94 -19.06
CA ASP A 29 3.10 -5.60 -19.62
C ASP A 29 3.64 -4.27 -19.06
N LEU A 30 2.97 -3.70 -18.05
CA LEU A 30 3.25 -2.42 -17.40
C LEU A 30 3.08 -1.20 -18.34
N ASN A 31 2.32 -1.29 -19.44
CA ASN A 31 1.96 -0.10 -20.21
C ASN A 31 0.92 0.71 -19.46
N ILE A 32 1.19 1.99 -19.23
CA ILE A 32 0.22 2.92 -18.61
C ILE A 32 -0.90 3.18 -19.62
N LEU A 33 -2.14 2.90 -19.23
CA LEU A 33 -3.34 3.07 -20.03
C LEU A 33 -4.06 4.37 -19.72
N ASP A 34 -4.03 4.79 -18.44
CA ASP A 34 -4.67 6.01 -17.96
C ASP A 34 -3.98 6.53 -16.71
N GLN A 35 -4.12 7.85 -16.43
CA GLN A 35 -3.46 8.53 -15.32
C GLN A 35 -4.38 9.59 -14.72
N HIS A 36 -4.47 9.60 -13.40
CA HIS A 36 -5.25 10.57 -12.64
C HIS A 36 -4.44 11.13 -11.46
N GLU A 37 -4.64 12.41 -11.19
CA GLU A 37 -4.12 13.10 -10.01
C GLU A 37 -5.12 14.16 -9.61
N THR A 38 -5.42 14.28 -8.33
CA THR A 38 -6.27 15.34 -7.81
C THR A 38 -6.02 15.62 -6.34
N LEU A 39 -6.09 16.91 -5.97
CA LEU A 39 -6.27 17.29 -4.58
C LEU A 39 -7.66 16.90 -4.12
N VAL A 40 -7.77 16.59 -2.83
CA VAL A 40 -9.00 16.17 -2.15
C VAL A 40 -9.26 17.11 -0.99
N ASP A 41 -10.52 17.46 -0.73
CA ASP A 41 -10.91 18.10 0.52
C ASP A 41 -10.85 17.09 1.66
N PRO A 42 -9.86 17.19 2.57
CA PRO A 42 -9.66 16.21 3.64
C PRO A 42 -10.65 16.39 4.80
N GLU A 43 -11.49 17.42 4.77
CA GLU A 43 -12.44 17.80 5.82
C GLU A 43 -11.77 18.02 7.21
N ARG A 44 -10.47 18.28 7.22
CA ARG A 44 -9.68 18.56 8.43
C ARG A 44 -8.38 19.30 8.09
N GLN A 45 -7.77 19.90 9.09
CA GLN A 45 -6.52 20.63 8.93
C GLN A 45 -5.35 19.70 8.61
N ILE A 46 -4.48 20.16 7.70
CA ILE A 46 -3.22 19.51 7.39
C ILE A 46 -2.22 19.85 8.50
N GLU A 47 -1.61 18.82 9.08
CA GLU A 47 -0.61 18.95 10.13
C GLU A 47 0.67 19.64 9.59
N PRO A 48 1.34 20.52 10.37
CA PRO A 48 2.57 21.16 9.90
C PRO A 48 3.66 20.21 9.43
N GLY A 49 3.75 19.02 10.06
CA GLY A 49 4.69 17.99 9.66
C GLY A 49 4.38 17.36 8.30
N ALA A 50 3.10 17.20 7.96
CA ALA A 50 2.66 16.71 6.66
C ALA A 50 2.90 17.77 5.58
N PHE A 51 2.50 19.03 5.84
CA PHE A 51 2.78 20.15 4.95
C PHE A 51 4.27 20.28 4.63
N ALA A 52 5.15 20.16 5.61
CA ALA A 52 6.59 20.23 5.40
C ALA A 52 7.13 19.12 4.46
N ILE A 53 6.41 18.01 4.31
CA ILE A 53 6.78 16.88 3.45
C ILE A 53 6.28 17.11 2.02
N HIS A 54 4.97 17.26 1.82
CA HIS A 54 4.35 17.29 0.48
C HIS A 54 4.03 18.72 -0.02
N GLY A 55 4.03 19.75 0.85
CA GLY A 55 3.82 21.14 0.48
C GLY A 55 2.35 21.52 0.16
N ILE A 56 1.40 20.63 0.39
CA ILE A 56 -0.03 20.91 0.16
C ILE A 56 -0.56 21.69 1.37
N SER A 57 -1.09 22.90 1.12
CA SER A 57 -1.69 23.72 2.17
C SER A 57 -3.20 23.48 2.30
N ASN A 58 -3.78 23.93 3.43
CA ASN A 58 -5.23 23.84 3.61
C ASN A 58 -5.98 24.59 2.52
N GLU A 59 -5.46 25.76 2.11
CA GLU A 59 -6.09 26.64 1.09
C GLU A 59 -6.17 25.93 -0.27
N MET A 60 -5.16 25.12 -0.60
CA MET A 60 -5.13 24.35 -1.86
C MET A 60 -6.26 23.30 -1.93
N CYS A 61 -6.69 22.80 -0.79
CA CYS A 61 -7.76 21.78 -0.68
C CYS A 61 -9.18 22.38 -0.64
N VAL A 62 -9.31 23.70 -0.45
CA VAL A 62 -10.64 24.35 -0.41
C VAL A 62 -11.38 24.15 -1.73
N GLY A 63 -12.61 23.64 -1.66
CA GLY A 63 -13.47 23.43 -2.83
C GLY A 63 -13.06 22.26 -3.72
N LYS A 64 -12.12 21.43 -3.28
CA LYS A 64 -11.76 20.19 -3.98
C LYS A 64 -12.80 19.10 -3.73
N PRO A 65 -12.90 18.09 -4.62
CA PRO A 65 -13.85 16.98 -4.40
C PRO A 65 -13.49 16.22 -3.12
N LYS A 66 -14.49 15.59 -2.52
CA LYS A 66 -14.28 14.66 -1.40
C LYS A 66 -13.72 13.34 -1.89
N LEU A 67 -12.97 12.64 -1.02
CA LEU A 67 -12.40 11.34 -1.35
C LEU A 67 -13.43 10.33 -1.86
N ALA A 68 -14.66 10.34 -1.30
CA ALA A 68 -15.75 9.48 -1.72
C ALA A 68 -16.21 9.72 -3.17
N ASP A 69 -16.07 10.94 -3.67
CA ASP A 69 -16.42 11.26 -5.06
C ASP A 69 -15.30 10.88 -6.01
N VAL A 70 -14.05 11.11 -5.62
CA VAL A 70 -12.86 10.70 -6.39
C VAL A 70 -12.79 9.19 -6.51
N ALA A 71 -13.08 8.47 -5.43
CA ALA A 71 -13.02 7.01 -5.40
C ALA A 71 -13.97 6.32 -6.41
N LYS A 72 -15.05 7.00 -6.83
CA LYS A 72 -15.96 6.51 -7.89
C LYS A 72 -15.30 6.40 -9.27
N LEU A 73 -14.16 7.06 -9.45
CA LEU A 73 -13.37 7.02 -10.69
C LEU A 73 -12.37 5.85 -10.70
N LEU A 74 -12.11 5.23 -9.56
CA LEU A 74 -11.25 4.06 -9.48
C LEU A 74 -11.95 2.85 -10.13
N PRO A 75 -11.20 1.94 -10.81
CA PRO A 75 -11.76 0.70 -11.34
C PRO A 75 -12.42 -0.15 -10.25
N GLU A 76 -13.62 -0.68 -10.52
CA GLU A 76 -14.44 -1.42 -9.52
C GLU A 76 -13.72 -2.58 -8.84
N SER A 77 -12.75 -3.23 -9.49
CA SER A 77 -12.06 -4.41 -8.98
C SER A 77 -10.56 -4.39 -9.33
N GLY A 78 -9.90 -3.26 -9.10
CA GLY A 78 -8.48 -3.13 -9.41
C GLY A 78 -7.58 -3.95 -8.50
N TRP A 79 -6.52 -4.52 -9.06
CA TRP A 79 -5.38 -5.04 -8.31
C TRP A 79 -4.42 -3.88 -8.02
N MET A 80 -4.35 -3.49 -6.74
CA MET A 80 -3.70 -2.26 -6.32
C MET A 80 -2.24 -2.49 -5.90
N ILE A 81 -1.37 -1.60 -6.36
CA ILE A 81 0.06 -1.58 -6.07
C ILE A 81 0.37 -0.25 -5.38
N CYS A 82 1.04 -0.30 -4.23
CA CYS A 82 1.53 0.88 -3.53
C CYS A 82 2.93 0.64 -2.98
N HIS A 83 3.66 1.71 -2.69
CA HIS A 83 4.91 1.62 -1.92
C HIS A 83 4.62 1.84 -0.43
N ASN A 84 4.62 0.79 0.37
CA ASN A 84 4.07 0.70 1.74
C ASN A 84 2.53 0.56 1.75
N ALA A 85 2.02 -0.35 0.94
CA ALA A 85 0.60 -0.58 0.69
C ALA A 85 -0.34 -0.61 1.93
N PRO A 86 0.06 -1.09 3.13
CA PRO A 86 -0.80 -1.00 4.32
C PRO A 86 -1.20 0.43 4.70
N PHE A 87 -0.39 1.43 4.36
CA PHE A 87 -0.71 2.83 4.61
C PHE A 87 -1.85 3.30 3.70
N ASP A 88 -1.66 3.24 2.39
CA ASP A 88 -2.65 3.72 1.42
C ASP A 88 -3.95 2.94 1.48
N THR A 89 -3.89 1.62 1.62
CA THR A 89 -5.08 0.77 1.81
C THR A 89 -5.91 1.26 3.00
N ARG A 90 -5.27 1.60 4.12
CA ARG A 90 -5.97 2.14 5.30
C ARG A 90 -6.59 3.50 5.02
N MET A 91 -5.88 4.39 4.31
CA MET A 91 -6.36 5.75 4.02
C MET A 91 -7.62 5.76 3.15
N ILE A 92 -7.75 4.81 2.23
CA ILE A 92 -8.90 4.74 1.33
C ILE A 92 -9.95 3.68 1.73
N ALA A 93 -9.75 2.95 2.83
CA ALA A 93 -10.59 1.79 3.22
C ALA A 93 -12.09 2.11 3.38
N SER A 94 -12.43 3.36 3.73
CA SER A 94 -13.83 3.78 3.89
C SER A 94 -14.57 3.96 2.56
N VAL A 95 -13.85 4.07 1.45
CA VAL A 95 -14.43 4.42 0.13
C VAL A 95 -14.04 3.44 -0.98
N TYR A 96 -12.96 2.67 -0.80
CA TYR A 96 -12.48 1.73 -1.81
C TYR A 96 -11.81 0.51 -1.18
N THR A 97 -12.13 -0.66 -1.71
CA THR A 97 -11.50 -1.93 -1.33
C THR A 97 -10.96 -2.60 -2.59
N PRO A 98 -9.63 -2.68 -2.77
CA PRO A 98 -9.03 -3.37 -3.91
C PRO A 98 -9.29 -4.87 -3.84
N ALA A 99 -9.40 -5.53 -5.01
CA ALA A 99 -9.54 -6.99 -5.10
C ALA A 99 -8.29 -7.72 -4.56
N ALA A 100 -7.13 -7.13 -4.75
CA ALA A 100 -5.86 -7.60 -4.19
C ALA A 100 -4.88 -6.44 -4.07
N THR A 101 -3.89 -6.57 -3.18
CA THR A 101 -2.88 -5.54 -2.95
C THR A 101 -1.47 -6.11 -3.06
N LEU A 102 -0.57 -5.39 -3.72
CA LEU A 102 0.85 -5.71 -3.84
C LEU A 102 1.69 -4.56 -3.29
N CYS A 103 2.62 -4.86 -2.39
CA CYS A 103 3.47 -3.87 -1.73
C CYS A 103 4.88 -3.86 -2.34
N THR A 104 5.24 -2.79 -3.06
CA THR A 104 6.58 -2.67 -3.69
C THR A 104 7.68 -2.46 -2.67
N LEU A 105 7.40 -1.91 -1.47
CA LEU A 105 8.35 -1.88 -0.35
C LEU A 105 8.73 -3.31 0.10
N ALA A 106 7.77 -4.22 0.18
CA ALA A 106 8.04 -5.62 0.51
C ALA A 106 8.80 -6.34 -0.61
N LEU A 107 8.45 -6.07 -1.87
CA LEU A 107 9.16 -6.61 -3.03
C LEU A 107 10.60 -6.07 -3.12
N SER A 108 10.81 -4.76 -2.92
CA SER A 108 12.15 -4.18 -2.96
C SER A 108 13.07 -4.79 -1.90
N ARG A 109 12.59 -4.98 -0.67
CA ARG A 109 13.32 -5.66 0.40
C ARG A 109 13.73 -7.09 0.04
N LYS A 110 12.95 -7.76 -0.79
CA LYS A 110 13.21 -9.14 -1.20
C LYS A 110 14.12 -9.26 -2.41
N TYR A 111 13.99 -8.37 -3.39
CA TYR A 111 14.60 -8.53 -4.71
C TYR A 111 15.65 -7.48 -5.05
N ILE A 112 15.76 -6.40 -4.26
CA ILE A 112 16.78 -5.36 -4.44
C ILE A 112 17.78 -5.46 -3.30
N THR A 113 19.04 -5.62 -3.63
CA THR A 113 20.16 -5.68 -2.68
C THR A 113 21.13 -4.53 -2.93
N GLY A 114 21.93 -4.18 -1.94
CA GLY A 114 22.96 -3.15 -2.08
C GLY A 114 22.47 -1.71 -1.95
N THR A 115 21.21 -1.51 -1.53
CA THR A 115 20.64 -0.17 -1.24
C THR A 115 20.74 0.15 0.25
N THR A 116 20.94 1.44 0.56
CA THR A 116 21.04 1.96 1.95
C THR A 116 19.75 1.68 2.75
N ASN A 117 18.61 1.87 2.10
CA ASN A 117 17.28 1.52 2.64
C ASN A 117 16.29 1.32 1.47
N HIS A 118 15.04 1.01 1.80
CA HIS A 118 14.00 0.77 0.80
C HIS A 118 12.93 1.87 0.74
N LYS A 119 13.24 3.09 1.17
CA LYS A 119 12.36 4.25 0.90
C LYS A 119 12.34 4.54 -0.59
N LEU A 120 11.22 4.99 -1.11
CA LEU A 120 11.03 5.21 -2.55
C LEU A 120 12.08 6.18 -3.13
N ALA A 121 12.31 7.31 -2.47
CA ALA A 121 13.31 8.29 -2.89
C ALA A 121 14.76 7.72 -2.89
N THR A 122 15.10 6.85 -1.93
CA THR A 122 16.41 6.19 -1.91
C THR A 122 16.54 5.20 -3.07
N LEU A 123 15.50 4.40 -3.32
CA LEU A 123 15.48 3.47 -4.45
C LEU A 123 15.55 4.21 -5.78
N GLN A 124 14.83 5.34 -5.91
CA GLN A 124 14.89 6.19 -7.09
C GLN A 124 16.33 6.63 -7.38
N SER A 125 17.01 7.19 -6.39
CA SER A 125 18.38 7.70 -6.53
C SER A 125 19.41 6.59 -6.76
N GLU A 126 19.41 5.54 -5.92
CA GLU A 126 20.44 4.50 -5.92
C GLU A 126 20.30 3.50 -7.09
N LEU A 127 19.10 3.35 -7.65
CA LEU A 127 18.87 2.54 -8.86
C LEU A 127 18.95 3.34 -10.16
N GLY A 128 19.18 4.65 -10.09
CA GLY A 128 19.22 5.53 -11.26
C GLY A 128 17.89 5.61 -12.01
N LEU A 129 16.77 5.54 -11.28
CA LEU A 129 15.45 5.73 -11.89
C LEU A 129 15.25 7.19 -12.31
N PRO A 130 14.31 7.48 -13.23
CA PRO A 130 14.02 8.84 -13.66
C PRO A 130 13.78 9.78 -12.47
N ASP A 131 14.38 10.97 -12.53
CA ASP A 131 14.19 12.00 -11.49
C ASP A 131 12.75 12.52 -11.53
N ARG A 132 12.06 12.40 -10.41
CA ARG A 132 10.67 12.84 -10.22
C ARG A 132 10.54 13.54 -8.88
N LYS A 133 9.57 14.43 -8.78
CA LYS A 133 9.27 15.11 -7.52
C LYS A 133 8.77 14.10 -6.49
N SER A 134 9.57 13.85 -5.48
CA SER A 134 9.16 13.06 -4.32
C SER A 134 8.10 13.80 -3.49
N HIS A 135 7.27 13.05 -2.80
CA HIS A 135 6.17 13.59 -2.00
C HIS A 135 5.16 14.42 -2.82
N SER A 136 4.87 13.91 -4.00
CA SER A 136 3.74 14.27 -4.86
C SER A 136 3.17 12.93 -5.29
N ALA A 137 1.89 12.71 -5.04
CA ALA A 137 1.29 11.41 -5.29
C ALA A 137 1.55 10.91 -6.73
N LEU A 138 1.49 11.79 -7.73
CA LEU A 138 1.81 11.43 -9.12
C LEU A 138 3.29 11.09 -9.30
N GLY A 139 4.22 11.88 -8.73
CA GLY A 139 5.65 11.61 -8.82
C GLY A 139 6.00 10.24 -8.23
N ASP A 140 5.38 9.92 -7.10
CA ASP A 140 5.64 8.69 -6.37
C ASP A 140 5.05 7.46 -7.10
N ILE A 141 3.84 7.52 -7.67
CA ILE A 141 3.30 6.39 -8.46
C ILE A 141 4.11 6.12 -9.74
N LEU A 142 4.60 7.15 -10.41
CA LEU A 142 5.45 6.97 -11.58
C LEU A 142 6.82 6.39 -11.20
N THR A 143 7.37 6.76 -10.03
CA THR A 143 8.58 6.13 -9.49
C THR A 143 8.33 4.67 -9.09
N VAL A 144 7.15 4.35 -8.53
CA VAL A 144 6.74 2.97 -8.27
C VAL A 144 6.62 2.15 -9.55
N HIS A 145 6.09 2.75 -10.62
CA HIS A 145 6.02 2.13 -11.94
C HIS A 145 7.42 1.79 -12.49
N ASP A 146 8.35 2.75 -12.46
CA ASP A 146 9.74 2.53 -12.88
C ASP A 146 10.42 1.46 -12.00
N LEU A 147 10.18 1.48 -10.69
CA LEU A 147 10.68 0.47 -9.76
C LEU A 147 10.15 -0.94 -10.08
N LEU A 148 8.89 -1.07 -10.49
CA LEU A 148 8.31 -2.35 -10.92
C LEU A 148 9.02 -2.91 -12.15
N GLN A 149 9.40 -2.06 -13.11
CA GLN A 149 10.16 -2.49 -14.29
C GLN A 149 11.54 -3.07 -13.90
N VAL A 150 12.15 -2.59 -12.80
CA VAL A 150 13.40 -3.13 -12.26
C VAL A 150 13.16 -4.42 -11.45
N ILE A 151 12.08 -4.48 -10.67
CA ILE A 151 11.80 -5.61 -9.76
C ILE A 151 11.25 -6.82 -10.52
N LEU A 152 10.31 -6.62 -11.44
CA LEU A 152 9.56 -7.71 -12.06
C LEU A 152 10.46 -8.74 -12.75
N PRO A 153 11.47 -8.37 -13.56
CA PRO A 153 12.41 -9.34 -14.14
C PRO A 153 13.17 -10.15 -13.10
N LYS A 154 13.50 -9.57 -11.94
CA LYS A 154 14.22 -10.23 -10.85
C LYS A 154 13.37 -11.27 -10.10
N THR A 155 12.04 -11.18 -10.23
CA THR A 155 11.13 -12.12 -9.55
C THR A 155 11.03 -13.46 -10.25
N GLY A 156 11.36 -13.54 -11.53
CA GLY A 156 11.21 -14.72 -12.39
C GLY A 156 9.76 -15.16 -12.58
N THR A 157 8.78 -14.24 -12.41
CA THR A 157 7.35 -14.54 -12.50
C THR A 157 6.56 -13.35 -13.04
N THR A 158 5.28 -13.55 -13.36
CA THR A 158 4.39 -12.50 -13.86
C THR A 158 3.83 -11.63 -12.73
N LEU A 159 3.35 -10.43 -13.06
CA LEU A 159 2.69 -9.54 -12.14
C LEU A 159 1.45 -10.23 -11.51
N GLU A 160 0.65 -10.91 -12.31
CA GLU A 160 -0.49 -11.69 -11.84
C GLU A 160 -0.11 -12.75 -10.79
N ALA A 161 0.97 -13.49 -11.03
CA ALA A 161 1.45 -14.50 -10.08
C ALA A 161 1.97 -13.87 -8.77
N LEU A 162 2.54 -12.65 -8.82
CA LEU A 162 2.92 -11.91 -7.61
C LEU A 162 1.70 -11.55 -6.77
N PHE A 163 0.62 -11.06 -7.40
CA PHE A 163 -0.62 -10.78 -6.69
C PHE A 163 -1.25 -12.02 -6.08
N LYS A 164 -1.33 -13.13 -6.83
CA LYS A 164 -1.81 -14.41 -6.30
C LYS A 164 -1.01 -14.87 -5.07
N ARG A 165 0.32 -14.73 -5.11
CA ARG A 165 1.19 -15.05 -3.96
C ARG A 165 0.99 -14.10 -2.79
N ALA A 166 0.79 -12.80 -3.04
CA ALA A 166 0.54 -11.80 -2.01
C ALA A 166 -0.82 -12.00 -1.34
N SER A 167 -1.83 -12.43 -2.10
CA SER A 167 -3.19 -12.70 -1.62
C SER A 167 -3.35 -14.09 -0.96
N THR A 168 -2.36 -14.99 -1.10
CA THR A 168 -2.40 -16.31 -0.48
C THR A 168 -1.93 -16.21 0.97
N PRO A 169 -2.79 -16.51 1.95
CA PRO A 169 -2.41 -16.45 3.35
C PRO A 169 -1.28 -17.41 3.69
N LYS A 170 -0.36 -16.97 4.54
CA LYS A 170 0.79 -17.74 4.98
C LYS A 170 0.64 -18.13 6.44
N MET A 171 1.15 -19.32 6.77
CA MET A 171 1.27 -19.72 8.17
C MET A 171 2.38 -18.93 8.85
N LEU A 172 2.03 -18.24 9.92
CA LEU A 172 2.99 -17.57 10.79
C LEU A 172 3.48 -18.54 11.87
N HIS A 173 4.76 -18.47 12.20
CA HIS A 173 5.36 -19.28 13.28
C HIS A 173 5.36 -18.54 14.62
N VAL A 174 5.47 -17.22 14.59
CA VAL A 174 5.55 -16.36 15.77
C VAL A 174 4.54 -15.22 15.68
N MET A 175 4.13 -14.72 16.82
CA MET A 175 3.22 -13.56 16.92
C MET A 175 3.90 -12.31 16.33
N PRO A 176 3.28 -11.64 15.35
CA PRO A 176 3.87 -10.49 14.68
C PRO A 176 3.79 -9.20 15.51
N PHE A 177 2.86 -9.10 16.44
CA PHE A 177 2.60 -7.88 17.24
C PHE A 177 1.99 -8.17 18.62
N GLY A 178 1.72 -7.13 19.37
CA GLY A 178 1.04 -7.17 20.67
C GLY A 178 1.93 -7.68 21.81
N MET A 179 1.30 -8.00 22.96
CA MET A 179 2.02 -8.42 24.17
C MET A 179 2.77 -9.74 24.01
N HIS A 180 2.40 -10.56 23.02
CA HIS A 180 3.05 -11.83 22.72
C HIS A 180 3.95 -11.76 21.47
N LYS A 181 4.37 -10.55 21.03
CA LYS A 181 5.25 -10.39 19.86
C LYS A 181 6.50 -11.25 19.99
N GLY A 182 6.81 -12.02 18.94
CA GLY A 182 7.97 -12.91 18.87
C GLY A 182 7.78 -14.27 19.57
N VAL A 183 6.68 -14.47 20.31
CA VAL A 183 6.37 -15.78 20.93
C VAL A 183 5.86 -16.73 19.83
N PRO A 184 6.31 -18.02 19.81
CA PRO A 184 5.71 -19.02 18.94
C PRO A 184 4.19 -19.08 19.12
N ILE A 185 3.43 -19.07 18.01
CA ILE A 185 1.96 -18.94 18.09
C ILE A 185 1.33 -20.10 18.88
N LEU A 186 1.92 -21.29 18.82
CA LEU A 186 1.48 -22.45 19.61
C LEU A 186 1.57 -22.21 21.13
N ASN A 187 2.49 -21.36 21.57
CA ASN A 187 2.72 -21.03 22.99
C ASN A 187 1.90 -19.81 23.47
N VAL A 188 1.15 -19.18 22.56
CA VAL A 188 0.25 -18.07 22.94
C VAL A 188 -1.02 -18.64 23.57
N PRO A 189 -1.50 -18.09 24.70
CA PRO A 189 -2.71 -18.57 25.39
C PRO A 189 -3.93 -18.69 24.45
N ALA A 190 -4.70 -19.75 24.59
CA ALA A 190 -5.83 -20.06 23.72
C ALA A 190 -6.94 -19.00 23.75
N ASP A 191 -7.21 -18.43 24.92
CA ASP A 191 -8.14 -17.33 25.14
C ASP A 191 -7.71 -16.05 24.41
N TYR A 192 -6.41 -15.73 24.42
CA TYR A 192 -5.86 -14.59 23.68
C TYR A 192 -5.96 -14.82 22.15
N ARG A 193 -5.69 -16.05 21.67
CA ARG A 193 -5.85 -16.40 20.25
C ARG A 193 -7.33 -16.27 19.81
N ALA A 194 -8.26 -16.76 20.65
CA ALA A 194 -9.70 -16.64 20.38
C ALA A 194 -10.16 -15.18 20.39
N TRP A 195 -9.65 -14.37 21.33
CA TRP A 195 -9.94 -12.95 21.38
C TRP A 195 -9.43 -12.20 20.12
N LEU A 196 -8.23 -12.51 19.65
CA LEU A 196 -7.73 -11.94 18.40
C LEU A 196 -8.64 -12.26 17.22
N LEU A 197 -9.11 -13.50 17.09
CA LEU A 197 -10.02 -13.92 16.01
C LEU A 197 -11.39 -13.23 16.06
N SER A 198 -11.79 -12.68 17.20
CA SER A 198 -13.02 -11.89 17.32
C SER A 198 -12.87 -10.43 16.91
N LYS A 199 -11.65 -9.98 16.53
CA LYS A 199 -11.39 -8.60 16.13
C LYS A 199 -11.52 -8.42 14.63
N ASP A 200 -12.19 -7.33 14.23
CA ASP A 200 -12.19 -6.87 12.85
C ASP A 200 -10.82 -6.33 12.46
N GLY A 201 -10.47 -6.47 11.18
CA GLY A 201 -9.21 -5.96 10.64
C GLY A 201 -7.95 -6.74 11.06
N LEU A 202 -8.10 -7.98 11.56
CA LEU A 202 -6.96 -8.83 11.85
C LEU A 202 -6.18 -9.13 10.56
N ASP A 203 -4.84 -9.06 10.66
CA ASP A 203 -3.95 -9.45 9.57
C ASP A 203 -4.32 -10.81 8.97
N GLN A 204 -4.32 -10.91 7.64
CA GLN A 204 -4.81 -12.09 6.91
C GLN A 204 -3.98 -13.36 7.22
N ASP A 205 -2.66 -13.23 7.33
CA ASP A 205 -1.78 -14.35 7.63
C ASP A 205 -1.99 -14.84 9.05
N LEU A 206 -2.16 -13.90 10.01
CA LEU A 206 -2.44 -14.24 11.40
C LEU A 206 -3.82 -14.88 11.54
N LYS A 207 -4.86 -14.33 10.91
CA LYS A 207 -6.21 -14.90 10.91
C LYS A 207 -6.20 -16.34 10.38
N TYR A 208 -5.61 -16.54 9.20
CA TYR A 208 -5.47 -17.87 8.59
C TYR A 208 -4.72 -18.84 9.51
N THR A 209 -3.62 -18.38 10.12
CA THR A 209 -2.84 -19.21 11.05
C THR A 209 -3.65 -19.63 12.25
N LEU A 210 -4.34 -18.69 12.91
CA LEU A 210 -5.14 -18.96 14.09
C LEU A 210 -6.36 -19.86 13.78
N GLU A 211 -6.98 -19.69 12.62
CA GLU A 211 -8.08 -20.55 12.16
C GLU A 211 -7.61 -22.00 11.93
N LYS A 212 -6.45 -22.19 11.30
CA LYS A 212 -5.86 -23.53 11.12
C LYS A 212 -5.49 -24.19 12.44
N MET A 213 -5.13 -23.42 13.46
CA MET A 213 -4.75 -23.91 14.80
C MET A 213 -5.94 -24.18 15.72
N LYS A 214 -7.18 -23.80 15.36
CA LYS A 214 -8.38 -24.14 16.14
C LYS A 214 -8.63 -25.64 16.23
N ASN A 215 -8.12 -26.40 15.29
CA ASN A 215 -8.35 -27.84 15.17
C ASN A 215 -7.12 -28.69 15.56
N VAL A 216 -6.14 -28.05 16.20
CA VAL A 216 -4.94 -28.68 16.77
C VAL A 216 -4.89 -28.42 18.28
#